data_9dd503c7e67d0b9ef5036d709e755627
#
_entry.id   9dd503c7e67d0b9ef5036d709e755627
#
_cell.length_a   1.000
_cell.length_b   1.000
_cell.length_c   1.000
_cell.angle_alpha   90.00
_cell.angle_beta   90.00
_cell.angle_gamma   90.00
#
_symmetry.space_group_name_H-M   'P 1'
#
loop_
_entity.id
_entity.type
_entity.pdbx_description
1 polymer ?
#
loop_
_entity_poly.entity_id
_entity_poly.type
_entity_poly.pdbx_seq_one_letter_code
_entity_poly.pdbx_strand_id
1 'polypeptide(L)'
;MPGDEVREHRQRSVLPFMAAPAEVRLLRQATTAQLGQWGMPHAVEETELVVTELATNVIKHVGEGTSATLVLEWDGERLRVEVHDKSHSVPSLSAAGCDDECGRGLHLLAAVTADWGTVLTAAGKSVWCEIALGSDPVCQRTERAAAALRSYRPAGGTALEGRMRDVALKESAVELIADLLHWTASCGFDPDDVLDQAQLHYEAEPGIAA
;
A
#
# COMPACT_ATOMS: atom_id res chain seq x y z
N MET A 1 30.49 19.07 7.94
CA MET A 1 29.02 18.92 7.81
C MET A 1 28.75 17.46 7.51
N PRO A 2 28.29 16.62 8.45
CA PRO A 2 27.88 15.28 8.13
C PRO A 2 26.51 15.37 7.45
N GLY A 3 26.44 14.76 6.25
CA GLY A 3 25.19 14.64 5.50
C GLY A 3 24.19 13.83 6.32
N ASP A 4 22.99 14.35 6.40
CA ASP A 4 21.82 13.70 6.93
C ASP A 4 21.50 12.54 5.97
N GLU A 5 21.93 11.33 6.31
CA GLU A 5 21.52 10.11 5.64
C GLU A 5 20.03 9.95 5.92
N VAL A 6 19.21 10.32 4.93
CA VAL A 6 17.82 9.89 4.84
C VAL A 6 17.84 8.36 4.87
N ARG A 7 17.68 7.77 6.04
CA ARG A 7 17.44 6.34 6.20
C ARG A 7 16.14 6.04 5.46
N GLU A 8 16.29 5.57 4.23
CA GLU A 8 15.21 4.93 3.50
C GLU A 8 14.60 3.87 4.41
N HIS A 9 13.36 4.09 4.85
CA HIS A 9 12.62 3.15 5.68
C HIS A 9 12.12 2.02 4.78
N ARG A 10 13.04 1.20 4.31
CA ARG A 10 12.73 0.02 3.51
C ARG A 10 12.11 -1.02 4.42
N GLN A 11 10.85 -1.32 4.20
CA GLN A 11 10.15 -2.38 4.94
C GLN A 11 10.04 -3.61 4.05
N ARG A 12 10.23 -4.78 4.65
CA ARG A 12 10.21 -6.05 3.93
C ARG A 12 9.49 -7.13 4.74
N SER A 13 8.63 -7.88 4.07
CA SER A 13 7.97 -9.08 4.60
C SER A 13 8.22 -10.26 3.67
N VAL A 14 8.47 -11.43 4.25
CA VAL A 14 8.76 -12.66 3.52
C VAL A 14 7.83 -13.76 4.00
N LEU A 15 7.01 -14.29 3.12
CA LEU A 15 5.95 -15.25 3.41
C LEU A 15 6.15 -16.52 2.57
N PRO A 16 6.74 -17.59 3.12
CA PRO A 16 6.81 -18.87 2.44
C PRO A 16 5.42 -19.53 2.38
N PHE A 17 5.10 -20.16 1.25
CA PHE A 17 3.83 -20.84 1.05
C PHE A 17 3.98 -22.09 0.17
N MET A 18 2.98 -22.96 0.22
CA MET A 18 2.82 -24.08 -0.71
C MET A 18 1.83 -23.68 -1.80
N ALA A 19 2.13 -24.00 -3.04
CA ALA A 19 1.25 -23.73 -4.18
C ALA A 19 -0.03 -24.56 -4.07
N ALA A 20 -1.05 -24.04 -3.39
CA ALA A 20 -2.35 -24.66 -3.22
C ALA A 20 -3.46 -23.59 -3.18
N PRO A 21 -4.67 -23.87 -3.69
CA PRO A 21 -5.76 -22.88 -3.69
C PRO A 21 -6.11 -22.34 -2.30
N ALA A 22 -6.01 -23.16 -1.26
CA ALA A 22 -6.27 -22.75 0.13
C ALA A 22 -5.23 -21.72 0.63
N GLU A 23 -3.98 -21.82 0.19
CA GLU A 23 -2.90 -20.91 0.58
C GLU A 23 -3.08 -19.51 0.01
N VAL A 24 -3.69 -19.37 -1.17
CA VAL A 24 -3.94 -18.05 -1.79
C VAL A 24 -4.77 -17.15 -0.86
N ARG A 25 -5.78 -17.73 -0.21
CA ARG A 25 -6.58 -17.01 0.78
C ARG A 25 -5.76 -16.56 1.99
N LEU A 26 -4.89 -17.44 2.49
CA LEU A 26 -4.03 -17.13 3.64
C LEU A 26 -3.01 -16.05 3.29
N LEU A 27 -2.43 -16.11 2.09
CA LEU A 27 -1.53 -15.06 1.59
C LEU A 27 -2.23 -13.70 1.52
N ARG A 28 -3.45 -13.61 1.00
CA ARG A 28 -4.23 -12.37 0.98
C ARG A 28 -4.42 -11.82 2.38
N GLN A 29 -4.87 -12.65 3.33
CA GLN A 29 -5.06 -12.23 4.72
C GLN A 29 -3.76 -11.75 5.37
N ALA A 30 -2.64 -12.45 5.14
CA ALA A 30 -1.34 -12.06 5.66
C ALA A 30 -0.85 -10.74 5.03
N THR A 31 -1.08 -10.56 3.73
CA THR A 31 -0.77 -9.32 3.01
C THR A 31 -1.57 -8.14 3.55
N THR A 32 -2.89 -8.29 3.71
CA THR A 32 -3.77 -7.25 4.30
C THR A 32 -3.29 -6.85 5.69
N ALA A 33 -2.99 -7.84 6.55
CA ALA A 33 -2.47 -7.56 7.89
C ALA A 33 -1.12 -6.83 7.86
N GLN A 34 -0.23 -7.22 6.94
CA GLN A 34 1.09 -6.60 6.79
C GLN A 34 1.00 -5.16 6.29
N LEU A 35 0.15 -4.89 5.28
CA LEU A 35 -0.08 -3.54 4.77
C LEU A 35 -0.73 -2.65 5.83
N GLY A 36 -1.64 -3.20 6.64
CA GLY A 36 -2.20 -2.49 7.79
C GLY A 36 -1.13 -2.08 8.81
N GLN A 37 -0.15 -2.95 9.12
CA GLN A 37 0.98 -2.63 9.98
C GLN A 37 1.88 -1.55 9.38
N TRP A 38 2.03 -1.52 8.06
CA TRP A 38 2.80 -0.51 7.36
C TRP A 38 2.05 0.82 7.16
N GLY A 39 0.75 0.87 7.52
CA GLY A 39 -0.08 2.05 7.38
C GLY A 39 -0.56 2.32 5.96
N MET A 40 -0.68 1.26 5.14
CA MET A 40 -1.07 1.34 3.73
C MET A 40 -2.40 0.62 3.43
N PRO A 41 -3.52 0.96 4.10
CA PRO A 41 -4.81 0.30 3.85
C PRO A 41 -5.33 0.52 2.42
N HIS A 42 -4.96 1.62 1.79
CA HIS A 42 -5.36 1.97 0.42
C HIS A 42 -4.72 1.08 -0.65
N ALA A 43 -3.59 0.44 -0.37
CA ALA A 43 -2.92 -0.46 -1.31
C ALA A 43 -3.42 -1.92 -1.22
N VAL A 44 -4.36 -2.21 -0.33
CA VAL A 44 -4.79 -3.59 -0.03
C VAL A 44 -5.44 -4.24 -1.24
N GLU A 45 -6.41 -3.59 -1.88
CA GLU A 45 -7.17 -4.19 -2.99
C GLU A 45 -6.27 -4.55 -4.17
N GLU A 46 -5.42 -3.63 -4.60
CA GLU A 46 -4.50 -3.85 -5.70
C GLU A 46 -3.46 -4.92 -5.36
N THR A 47 -2.93 -4.89 -4.13
CA THR A 47 -1.95 -5.88 -3.69
C THR A 47 -2.56 -7.27 -3.56
N GLU A 48 -3.78 -7.41 -3.03
CA GLU A 48 -4.48 -8.70 -2.97
C GLU A 48 -4.73 -9.29 -4.35
N LEU A 49 -5.06 -8.44 -5.34
CA LEU A 49 -5.22 -8.86 -6.73
C LEU A 49 -3.89 -9.40 -7.28
N VAL A 50 -2.80 -8.62 -7.13
CA VAL A 50 -1.46 -9.01 -7.58
C VAL A 50 -1.01 -10.32 -6.91
N VAL A 51 -1.16 -10.44 -5.60
CA VAL A 51 -0.82 -11.65 -4.83
C VAL A 51 -1.62 -12.85 -5.34
N THR A 52 -2.92 -12.66 -5.61
CA THR A 52 -3.78 -13.73 -6.13
C THR A 52 -3.30 -14.23 -7.49
N GLU A 53 -3.00 -13.31 -8.41
CA GLU A 53 -2.54 -13.67 -9.75
C GLU A 53 -1.16 -14.34 -9.72
N LEU A 54 -0.20 -13.79 -8.96
CA LEU A 54 1.14 -14.35 -8.85
C LEU A 54 1.12 -15.75 -8.19
N ALA A 55 0.37 -15.94 -7.10
CA ALA A 55 0.25 -17.23 -6.43
C ALA A 55 -0.48 -18.27 -7.30
N THR A 56 -1.54 -17.86 -8.01
CA THR A 56 -2.28 -18.72 -8.93
C THR A 56 -1.40 -19.14 -10.12
N ASN A 57 -0.54 -18.25 -10.60
CA ASN A 57 0.44 -18.56 -11.64
C ASN A 57 1.44 -19.63 -11.19
N VAL A 58 1.87 -19.64 -9.93
CA VAL A 58 2.69 -20.73 -9.40
C VAL A 58 1.93 -22.06 -9.43
N ILE A 59 0.67 -22.07 -8.97
CA ILE A 59 -0.17 -23.30 -8.97
C ILE A 59 -0.32 -23.83 -10.39
N LYS A 60 -0.64 -22.98 -11.37
CA LYS A 60 -0.92 -23.37 -12.76
C LYS A 60 0.33 -23.80 -13.53
N HIS A 61 1.46 -23.11 -13.34
CA HIS A 61 2.63 -23.23 -14.21
C HIS A 61 3.83 -23.96 -13.58
N VAL A 62 3.90 -24.02 -12.25
CA VAL A 62 4.94 -24.75 -11.52
C VAL A 62 4.41 -26.06 -10.96
N GLY A 63 3.16 -26.07 -10.55
CA GLY A 63 2.46 -27.25 -10.07
C GLY A 63 2.02 -27.10 -8.61
N GLU A 64 0.88 -27.73 -8.32
CA GLU A 64 0.32 -27.79 -6.97
C GLU A 64 1.26 -28.55 -6.03
N GLY A 65 1.36 -28.09 -4.78
CA GLY A 65 2.26 -28.66 -3.77
C GLY A 65 3.71 -28.18 -3.87
N THR A 66 4.06 -27.31 -4.82
CA THR A 66 5.40 -26.74 -4.92
C THR A 66 5.59 -25.62 -3.90
N SER A 67 6.78 -25.55 -3.27
CA SER A 67 7.10 -24.46 -2.36
C SER A 67 7.47 -23.19 -3.15
N ALA A 68 6.92 -22.06 -2.73
CA ALA A 68 7.23 -20.73 -3.24
C ALA A 68 7.33 -19.72 -2.09
N THR A 69 7.75 -18.51 -2.39
CA THR A 69 7.90 -17.45 -1.40
C THR A 69 7.36 -16.15 -1.96
N LEU A 70 6.42 -15.54 -1.23
CA LEU A 70 5.95 -14.18 -1.47
C LEU A 70 6.83 -13.20 -0.69
N VAL A 71 7.28 -12.16 -1.35
CA VAL A 71 8.04 -11.06 -0.76
C VAL A 71 7.28 -9.76 -1.04
N LEU A 72 7.09 -8.97 0.01
CA LEU A 72 6.57 -7.61 -0.06
C LEU A 72 7.71 -6.67 0.36
N GLU A 73 8.00 -5.67 -0.44
CA GLU A 73 8.98 -4.64 -0.14
C GLU A 73 8.39 -3.25 -0.38
N TRP A 74 8.53 -2.38 0.60
CA TRP A 74 8.13 -0.98 0.51
C TRP A 74 9.32 -0.06 0.75
N ASP A 75 9.53 0.88 -0.16
CA ASP A 75 10.63 1.85 -0.11
C ASP A 75 10.19 3.29 0.22
N GLY A 76 8.90 3.48 0.47
CA GLY A 76 8.30 4.80 0.72
C GLY A 76 7.47 5.33 -0.46
N GLU A 77 7.81 4.96 -1.70
CA GLU A 77 7.12 5.42 -2.91
C GLU A 77 6.40 4.29 -3.65
N ARG A 78 6.95 3.09 -3.58
CA ARG A 78 6.47 1.91 -4.31
C ARG A 78 6.36 0.71 -3.41
N LEU A 79 5.32 -0.08 -3.66
CA LEU A 79 5.18 -1.40 -3.08
C LEU A 79 5.55 -2.43 -4.14
N ARG A 80 6.63 -3.17 -3.92
CA ARG A 80 7.03 -4.29 -4.73
C ARG A 80 6.49 -5.58 -4.16
N VAL A 81 5.78 -6.33 -5.00
CA VAL A 81 5.25 -7.66 -4.71
C VAL A 81 5.98 -8.65 -5.58
N GLU A 82 6.62 -9.65 -5.00
CA GLU A 82 7.46 -10.58 -5.72
C GLU A 82 7.19 -12.01 -5.27
N VAL A 83 7.06 -12.96 -6.22
CA VAL A 83 6.93 -14.39 -5.93
C VAL A 83 8.10 -15.14 -6.53
N HIS A 84 8.82 -15.85 -5.68
CA HIS A 84 9.92 -16.75 -6.04
C HIS A 84 9.43 -18.19 -6.13
N ASP A 85 9.71 -18.85 -7.23
CA ASP A 85 9.43 -20.27 -7.44
C ASP A 85 10.62 -21.01 -8.06
N LYS A 86 10.56 -22.34 -8.11
CA LYS A 86 11.64 -23.21 -8.61
C LYS A 86 11.63 -23.42 -10.12
N SER A 87 10.69 -22.85 -10.85
CA SER A 87 10.59 -22.99 -12.31
C SER A 87 11.54 -22.04 -13.03
N HIS A 88 12.10 -22.48 -14.13
CA HIS A 88 12.90 -21.63 -15.02
C HIS A 88 12.11 -21.17 -16.26
N SER A 89 10.82 -21.52 -16.35
CA SER A 89 9.95 -21.07 -17.44
C SER A 89 9.49 -19.64 -17.20
N VAL A 90 9.87 -18.74 -18.09
CA VAL A 90 9.48 -17.33 -18.01
C VAL A 90 8.03 -17.19 -18.49
N PRO A 91 7.13 -16.54 -17.72
CA PRO A 91 5.82 -16.19 -18.21
C PRO A 91 5.94 -15.21 -19.39
N SER A 92 5.20 -15.43 -20.46
CA SER A 92 5.20 -14.53 -21.62
C SER A 92 3.81 -13.98 -21.88
N LEU A 93 3.74 -12.69 -22.21
CA LEU A 93 2.57 -12.05 -22.81
C LEU A 93 2.46 -12.48 -24.29
N SER A 94 2.52 -13.79 -24.57
CA SER A 94 2.36 -14.24 -25.93
C SER A 94 0.94 -13.90 -26.41
N ALA A 95 0.85 -13.37 -27.63
CA ALA A 95 -0.39 -13.08 -28.35
C ALA A 95 -1.12 -14.38 -28.79
N ALA A 96 -1.22 -15.34 -27.90
CA ALA A 96 -2.06 -16.53 -28.05
C ALA A 96 -3.49 -16.12 -27.79
N GLY A 97 -4.38 -16.51 -28.67
CA GLY A 97 -5.76 -16.04 -28.83
C GLY A 97 -6.55 -15.89 -27.52
N CYS A 98 -7.56 -15.04 -27.60
CA CYS A 98 -8.44 -14.57 -26.52
C CYS A 98 -9.13 -15.66 -25.65
N ASP A 99 -8.81 -16.93 -25.81
CA ASP A 99 -9.49 -18.05 -25.16
C ASP A 99 -8.66 -18.73 -24.04
N ASP A 100 -7.38 -18.38 -23.88
CA ASP A 100 -6.55 -18.96 -22.82
C ASP A 100 -6.60 -18.14 -21.52
N GLU A 101 -7.14 -18.74 -20.47
CA GLU A 101 -7.15 -18.17 -19.11
C GLU A 101 -5.76 -17.80 -18.60
N CYS A 102 -4.71 -18.39 -19.18
CA CYS A 102 -3.30 -18.13 -18.84
C CYS A 102 -2.80 -16.73 -19.25
N GLY A 103 -3.37 -16.11 -20.29
CA GLY A 103 -2.97 -14.77 -20.75
C GLY A 103 -3.62 -13.63 -19.94
N ARG A 104 -4.81 -13.86 -19.40
CA ARG A 104 -5.61 -12.82 -18.74
C ARG A 104 -4.96 -12.30 -17.45
N GLY A 105 -4.32 -13.17 -16.66
CA GLY A 105 -3.68 -12.77 -15.41
C GLY A 105 -2.53 -11.78 -15.60
N LEU A 106 -1.65 -12.00 -16.59
CA LEU A 106 -0.54 -11.10 -16.90
C LEU A 106 -1.02 -9.77 -17.51
N HIS A 107 -2.09 -9.80 -18.32
CA HIS A 107 -2.70 -8.57 -18.82
C HIS A 107 -3.34 -7.75 -17.69
N LEU A 108 -3.95 -8.42 -16.71
CA LEU A 108 -4.51 -7.76 -15.54
C LEU A 108 -3.40 -7.14 -14.67
N LEU A 109 -2.29 -7.87 -14.43
CA LEU A 109 -1.13 -7.32 -13.74
C LEU A 109 -0.59 -6.08 -14.45
N ALA A 110 -0.41 -6.14 -15.78
CA ALA A 110 0.06 -5.01 -16.57
C ALA A 110 -0.88 -3.79 -16.56
N ALA A 111 -2.17 -3.99 -16.28
CA ALA A 111 -3.15 -2.92 -16.21
C ALA A 111 -3.20 -2.23 -14.83
N VAL A 112 -2.86 -2.96 -13.74
CA VAL A 112 -2.99 -2.44 -12.37
C VAL A 112 -1.64 -2.13 -11.71
N THR A 113 -0.51 -2.50 -12.33
CA THR A 113 0.81 -2.24 -11.80
C THR A 113 1.57 -1.19 -12.63
N ALA A 114 2.43 -0.42 -11.98
CA ALA A 114 3.27 0.56 -12.66
C ALA A 114 4.35 -0.09 -13.52
N ASP A 115 4.88 -1.23 -13.06
CA ASP A 115 5.86 -2.04 -13.77
C ASP A 115 5.78 -3.49 -13.30
N TRP A 116 6.24 -4.43 -14.09
CA TRP A 116 6.35 -5.83 -13.74
C TRP A 116 7.43 -6.53 -14.56
N GLY A 117 7.93 -7.64 -14.05
CA GLY A 117 8.95 -8.38 -14.76
C GLY A 117 9.27 -9.74 -14.16
N THR A 118 10.22 -10.41 -14.78
CA THR A 118 10.71 -11.71 -14.34
C THR A 118 12.22 -11.70 -14.27
N VAL A 119 12.76 -12.23 -13.18
CA VAL A 119 14.20 -12.45 -13.00
C VAL A 119 14.46 -13.94 -12.89
N LEU A 120 15.34 -14.46 -13.74
CA LEU A 120 15.85 -15.84 -13.63
C LEU A 120 17.00 -15.88 -12.65
N THR A 121 16.95 -16.85 -11.74
CA THR A 121 18.01 -17.12 -10.75
C THR A 121 18.53 -18.54 -10.91
N ALA A 122 19.62 -18.86 -10.25
CA ALA A 122 20.14 -20.23 -10.23
C ALA A 122 19.18 -21.24 -9.57
N ALA A 123 18.28 -20.78 -8.71
CA ALA A 123 17.32 -21.59 -7.94
C ALA A 123 15.92 -21.68 -8.58
N GLY A 124 15.66 -20.91 -9.63
CA GLY A 124 14.36 -20.83 -10.28
C GLY A 124 14.13 -19.45 -10.89
N LYS A 125 12.94 -18.89 -10.69
CA LYS A 125 12.62 -17.52 -11.12
C LYS A 125 11.95 -16.73 -10.02
N SER A 126 11.94 -15.42 -10.20
CA SER A 126 11.08 -14.53 -9.47
C SER A 126 10.23 -13.70 -10.46
N VAL A 127 8.94 -13.58 -10.19
CA VAL A 127 8.03 -12.69 -10.92
C VAL A 127 7.65 -11.57 -9.96
N TRP A 128 7.84 -10.34 -10.38
CA TRP A 128 7.62 -9.17 -9.56
C TRP A 128 6.70 -8.15 -10.23
N CYS A 129 6.00 -7.40 -9.42
CA CYS A 129 5.17 -6.27 -9.81
C CYS A 129 5.47 -5.09 -8.89
N GLU A 130 5.47 -3.88 -9.42
CA GLU A 130 5.54 -2.64 -8.67
C GLU A 130 4.18 -1.94 -8.72
N ILE A 131 3.58 -1.77 -7.56
CA ILE A 131 2.37 -0.98 -7.37
C ILE A 131 2.88 0.42 -7.03
N ALA A 132 2.58 1.39 -7.91
CA ALA A 132 2.79 2.78 -7.56
C ALA A 132 1.80 3.11 -6.44
N LEU A 133 2.33 3.40 -5.26
CA LEU A 133 1.55 4.00 -4.19
C LEU A 133 1.31 5.45 -4.61
N GLY A 134 0.70 5.53 -5.78
CA GLY A 134 0.63 6.75 -6.54
C GLY A 134 -0.12 7.80 -5.76
N SER A 135 0.23 8.96 -6.06
CA SER A 135 -0.43 10.26 -5.94
C SER A 135 -1.97 10.23 -6.04
N ASP A 136 -2.63 9.27 -5.40
CA ASP A 136 -4.03 9.44 -5.07
C ASP A 136 -4.09 10.73 -4.23
N PRO A 137 -4.80 11.75 -4.71
CA PRO A 137 -4.95 13.00 -3.98
C PRO A 137 -5.32 12.78 -2.51
N VAL A 138 -6.10 11.74 -2.20
CA VAL A 138 -6.48 11.34 -0.85
C VAL A 138 -5.27 10.81 -0.06
N CYS A 139 -4.42 9.97 -0.65
CA CYS A 139 -3.22 9.45 -0.01
C CYS A 139 -2.22 10.57 0.30
N GLN A 140 -1.96 11.46 -0.67
CA GLN A 140 -1.10 12.63 -0.45
C GLN A 140 -1.65 13.59 0.63
N ARG A 141 -2.97 13.76 0.70
CA ARG A 141 -3.60 14.55 1.76
C ARG A 141 -3.45 13.91 3.11
N THR A 142 -3.67 12.59 3.19
CA THR A 142 -3.51 11.81 4.44
C THR A 142 -2.06 11.87 4.93
N GLU A 143 -1.07 11.74 4.05
CA GLU A 143 0.34 11.87 4.40
C GLU A 143 0.70 13.29 4.87
N ARG A 144 0.21 14.34 4.16
CA ARG A 144 0.41 15.73 4.60
C ARG A 144 -0.24 15.99 5.95
N ALA A 145 -1.46 15.49 6.18
CA ALA A 145 -2.14 15.62 7.46
C ALA A 145 -1.39 14.89 8.58
N ALA A 146 -0.92 13.66 8.32
CA ALA A 146 -0.10 12.91 9.28
C ALA A 146 1.23 13.59 9.58
N ALA A 147 1.87 14.21 8.58
CA ALA A 147 3.10 14.99 8.78
C ALA A 147 2.83 16.26 9.61
N ALA A 148 1.73 16.97 9.33
CA ALA A 148 1.32 18.13 10.11
C ALA A 148 1.03 17.77 11.58
N LEU A 149 0.29 16.67 11.83
CA LEU A 149 0.01 16.18 13.17
C LEU A 149 1.28 15.74 13.93
N ARG A 150 2.25 15.12 13.25
CA ARG A 150 3.54 14.75 13.88
C ARG A 150 4.35 15.97 14.30
N SER A 151 4.30 17.06 13.54
CA SER A 151 5.00 18.32 13.86
C SER A 151 4.22 19.23 14.80
N TYR A 152 2.90 19.04 14.90
CA TYR A 152 2.03 19.78 15.79
C TYR A 152 2.24 19.34 17.25
N ARG A 153 2.59 20.30 18.11
CA ARG A 153 2.67 20.09 19.58
C ARG A 153 1.61 20.95 20.24
N PRO A 154 0.52 20.33 20.74
CA PRO A 154 -0.46 21.08 21.51
C PRO A 154 0.18 21.63 22.80
N ALA A 155 -0.23 22.81 23.21
CA ALA A 155 0.23 23.44 24.44
C ALA A 155 -0.13 22.58 25.65
N GLY A 156 0.79 21.75 26.15
CA GLY A 156 0.60 20.93 27.35
C GLY A 156 0.64 19.41 27.15
N GLY A 157 0.93 18.89 25.96
CA GLY A 157 0.93 17.45 25.67
C GLY A 157 2.11 16.69 26.29
N THR A 158 1.82 15.71 27.15
CA THR A 158 2.76 14.69 27.61
C THR A 158 2.70 13.47 26.68
N ALA A 159 3.87 12.88 26.37
CA ALA A 159 3.95 11.65 25.59
C ALA A 159 3.26 10.48 26.33
N LEU A 160 2.23 9.89 25.71
CA LEU A 160 1.51 8.74 26.23
C LEU A 160 1.73 7.52 25.34
N GLU A 161 1.98 6.37 25.95
CA GLU A 161 2.21 5.09 25.27
C GLU A 161 0.94 4.21 25.23
N GLY A 162 0.75 3.46 24.16
CA GLY A 162 -0.18 2.37 24.07
C GLY A 162 -1.60 2.72 23.53
N ARG A 163 -2.63 2.02 24.00
CA ARG A 163 -4.06 2.15 23.62
C ARG A 163 -4.66 3.57 23.69
N MET A 164 -3.99 4.48 24.35
CA MET A 164 -4.30 5.92 24.39
C MET A 164 -3.91 6.66 23.10
N ARG A 165 -3.22 6.00 22.16
CA ARG A 165 -2.67 6.65 20.95
C ARG A 165 -3.77 7.16 20.03
N ASP A 166 -4.83 6.37 19.81
CA ASP A 166 -5.91 6.76 18.89
C ASP A 166 -6.77 7.89 19.44
N VAL A 167 -7.04 7.89 20.75
CA VAL A 167 -7.74 8.98 21.43
C VAL A 167 -6.89 10.25 21.42
N ALA A 168 -5.60 10.13 21.70
CA ALA A 168 -4.66 11.25 21.69
C ALA A 168 -4.47 11.82 20.27
N LEU A 169 -4.48 10.99 19.24
CA LEU A 169 -4.42 11.44 17.83
C LEU A 169 -5.68 12.22 17.45
N LYS A 170 -6.86 11.74 17.84
CA LYS A 170 -8.11 12.45 17.60
C LYS A 170 -8.15 13.80 18.30
N GLU A 171 -7.73 13.86 19.56
CA GLU A 171 -7.65 15.10 20.33
C GLU A 171 -6.66 16.08 19.68
N SER A 172 -5.47 15.62 19.28
CA SER A 172 -4.48 16.46 18.58
C SER A 172 -4.99 16.96 17.24
N ALA A 173 -5.77 16.16 16.50
CA ALA A 173 -6.38 16.60 15.24
C ALA A 173 -7.43 17.69 15.47
N VAL A 174 -8.27 17.54 16.49
CA VAL A 174 -9.28 18.56 16.85
C VAL A 174 -8.61 19.85 17.28
N GLU A 175 -7.55 19.80 18.10
CA GLU A 175 -6.80 21.00 18.51
C GLU A 175 -6.13 21.69 17.32
N LEU A 176 -5.51 20.93 16.40
CA LEU A 176 -4.91 21.48 15.18
C LEU A 176 -5.98 22.20 14.32
N ILE A 177 -7.17 21.61 14.17
CA ILE A 177 -8.27 22.24 13.44
C ILE A 177 -8.70 23.54 14.14
N ALA A 178 -8.83 23.53 15.46
CA ALA A 178 -9.19 24.71 16.23
C ALA A 178 -8.16 25.84 16.08
N ASP A 179 -6.86 25.53 16.14
CA ASP A 179 -5.78 26.49 15.93
C ASP A 179 -5.79 27.05 14.52
N LEU A 180 -6.08 26.23 13.49
CA LEU A 180 -6.23 26.69 12.11
C LEU A 180 -7.43 27.64 11.96
N LEU A 181 -8.56 27.37 12.61
CA LEU A 181 -9.71 28.26 12.60
C LEU A 181 -9.41 29.60 13.30
N HIS A 182 -8.68 29.59 14.41
CA HIS A 182 -8.21 30.82 15.06
C HIS A 182 -7.24 31.62 14.14
N TRP A 183 -6.35 30.93 13.45
CA TRP A 183 -5.46 31.56 12.49
C TRP A 183 -6.23 32.18 11.31
N THR A 184 -7.23 31.48 10.73
CA THR A 184 -8.05 32.02 9.64
C THR A 184 -8.85 33.26 10.09
N ALA A 185 -9.42 33.24 11.30
CA ALA A 185 -10.07 34.40 11.90
C ALA A 185 -9.10 35.58 12.06
N SER A 186 -7.86 35.33 12.48
CA SER A 186 -6.84 36.38 12.61
C SER A 186 -6.43 36.98 11.26
N CYS A 187 -6.59 36.23 10.15
CA CYS A 187 -6.38 36.70 8.78
C CYS A 187 -7.59 37.42 8.19
N GLY A 188 -8.70 37.53 8.93
CA GLY A 188 -9.91 38.22 8.50
C GLY A 188 -10.89 37.38 7.68
N PHE A 189 -10.71 36.04 7.68
CA PHE A 189 -11.66 35.11 7.08
C PHE A 189 -12.69 34.66 8.13
N ASP A 190 -13.90 34.30 7.67
CA ASP A 190 -14.90 33.70 8.53
C ASP A 190 -14.54 32.22 8.76
N PRO A 191 -14.32 31.76 10.00
CA PRO A 191 -13.98 30.36 10.30
C PRO A 191 -15.08 29.37 9.87
N ASP A 192 -16.36 29.76 9.94
CA ASP A 192 -17.47 28.90 9.55
C ASP A 192 -17.50 28.68 8.03
N ASP A 193 -17.27 29.73 7.25
CA ASP A 193 -17.12 29.63 5.79
C ASP A 193 -15.94 28.72 5.39
N VAL A 194 -14.81 28.81 6.10
CA VAL A 194 -13.64 27.98 5.84
C VAL A 194 -13.91 26.51 6.20
N LEU A 195 -14.62 26.27 7.28
CA LEU A 195 -14.99 24.92 7.71
C LEU A 195 -15.98 24.28 6.74
N ASP A 196 -17.01 25.02 6.31
CA ASP A 196 -17.99 24.55 5.32
C ASP A 196 -17.33 24.22 3.98
N GLN A 197 -16.40 25.05 3.51
CA GLN A 197 -15.64 24.77 2.29
C GLN A 197 -14.74 23.53 2.44
N ALA A 198 -14.08 23.36 3.59
CA ALA A 198 -13.25 22.18 3.86
C ALA A 198 -14.07 20.90 3.86
N GLN A 199 -15.30 20.95 4.44
CA GLN A 199 -16.22 19.81 4.44
C GLN A 199 -16.72 19.48 3.03
N LEU A 200 -17.07 20.47 2.22
CA LEU A 200 -17.46 20.27 0.83
C LEU A 200 -16.33 19.64 0.01
N HIS A 201 -15.08 20.03 0.23
CA HIS A 201 -13.93 19.42 -0.41
C HIS A 201 -13.74 17.96 0.04
N TYR A 202 -13.96 17.65 1.30
CA TYR A 202 -13.88 16.30 1.85
C TYR A 202 -14.95 15.39 1.24
N GLU A 203 -16.21 15.87 1.14
CA GLU A 203 -17.34 15.11 0.61
C GLU A 203 -17.32 14.94 -0.92
N ALA A 204 -16.64 15.84 -1.65
CA ALA A 204 -16.54 15.78 -3.10
C ALA A 204 -15.51 14.74 -3.61
N GLU A 205 -14.69 14.16 -2.73
CA GLU A 205 -13.69 13.16 -3.13
C GLU A 205 -14.32 11.78 -3.29
N PRO A 206 -14.19 11.14 -4.47
CA PRO A 206 -14.67 9.78 -4.68
C PRO A 206 -13.78 8.81 -3.86
N GLY A 207 -14.34 8.17 -2.84
CA GLY A 207 -13.67 7.13 -2.05
C GLY A 207 -14.01 7.11 -0.56
N ILE A 208 -14.82 8.04 -0.04
CA ILE A 208 -15.13 8.13 1.41
C ILE A 208 -16.54 7.60 1.75
N ALA A 209 -17.29 7.11 0.76
CA ALA A 209 -18.63 6.55 0.99
C ALA A 209 -18.55 5.02 1.07
N ALA A 210 -18.34 4.47 2.28
CA ALA A 210 -18.92 3.19 2.73
C ALA A 210 -18.76 3.04 4.25
#